data_754b9fa1c9c26c2c9b012d37576a0324
#
_entry.id   754b9fa1c9c26c2c9b012d37576a0324
#
_cell.length_a   1.000
_cell.length_b   1.000
_cell.length_c   1.000
_cell.angle_alpha   90.00
_cell.angle_beta   90.00
_cell.angle_gamma   90.00
#
_symmetry.space_group_name_H-M   'P 1'
#
loop_
_entity.id
_entity.type
_entity.pdbx_description
1 polymer ?
#
loop_
_entity_poly.entity_id
_entity_poly.type
_entity_poly.pdbx_seq_one_letter_code
_entity_poly.pdbx_strand_id
1 'polypeptide(L)'
;MKHFLLIVFTGYILASCETPPPEVNTDIQTPVTVIDLKPDGIQRFISTTGTVYPTQEVFLKSQLAGEYQLQKNPKTGRKFTLGDQVRKGQVIIRLEDKEYENGIQLESKKLSLASSKRNFDKQKSLYEKGGVTLNDLKSAEIEYVNAQYALESANIQLEKMNIKAPFSGVLVEMPFFTSGVKIESGSEVVKIMDYSVLQMDVQLPEKHLLETKPGIESRITNYTIKEDTLMAKVTQVSPAITEETRSFQAVLSIDNPDGLLRPGMFVKAELIMEKKDSTIVIPKSLVIQKGKRSVVYIAEKGLAIEKRITIGLENPEYLEVLEGLEFNDRLITSGFETLRNRAAIDIIR
;
A
#
# COMPACT_ATOMS: atom_id res chain seq x y z
N MET A 1 -94.48 81.28 1.43
CA MET A 1 -93.58 81.22 2.61
C MET A 1 -92.38 80.27 2.27
N LYS A 2 -91.21 80.83 2.54
CA LYS A 2 -89.90 80.24 2.65
C LYS A 2 -89.12 79.97 1.37
N HIS A 3 -88.17 80.75 1.30
CA HIS A 3 -87.04 80.97 0.44
C HIS A 3 -86.22 79.76 -0.04
N PHE A 4 -85.89 79.80 -1.34
CA PHE A 4 -84.96 78.92 -1.99
C PHE A 4 -83.65 79.63 -2.28
N LEU A 5 -82.61 79.24 -1.63
CA LEU A 5 -81.28 79.85 -1.84
C LEU A 5 -80.43 78.97 -2.75
N LEU A 6 -80.13 79.43 -3.94
CA LEU A 6 -79.35 78.77 -4.93
C LEU A 6 -77.88 79.07 -4.70
N ILE A 7 -77.07 78.08 -4.38
CA ILE A 7 -75.62 78.18 -4.33
C ILE A 7 -74.98 77.48 -5.53
N VAL A 8 -74.40 78.22 -6.46
CA VAL A 8 -73.68 77.79 -7.58
C VAL A 8 -72.27 77.41 -7.08
N PHE A 9 -71.89 76.12 -7.21
CA PHE A 9 -70.56 75.62 -6.84
C PHE A 9 -69.78 75.36 -8.15
N THR A 10 -68.78 76.24 -8.46
CA THR A 10 -67.86 76.14 -9.61
C THR A 10 -66.81 75.06 -9.34
N GLY A 11 -66.95 73.91 -10.00
CA GLY A 11 -65.98 72.82 -9.93
C GLY A 11 -64.71 73.11 -10.75
N TYR A 12 -63.59 73.16 -10.05
CA TYR A 12 -62.26 73.24 -10.68
C TYR A 12 -61.82 71.82 -11.01
N ILE A 13 -61.71 71.46 -12.29
CA ILE A 13 -61.18 70.19 -12.74
C ILE A 13 -59.68 70.34 -12.81
N LEU A 14 -58.93 69.76 -11.84
CA LEU A 14 -57.50 69.53 -11.92
C LEU A 14 -57.26 68.27 -12.76
N ALA A 15 -56.75 68.43 -13.97
CA ALA A 15 -56.18 67.38 -14.78
C ALA A 15 -54.84 66.96 -14.19
N SER A 16 -54.81 65.89 -13.41
CA SER A 16 -53.57 65.20 -12.96
C SER A 16 -53.05 64.40 -14.13
N CYS A 17 -51.93 64.78 -14.73
CA CYS A 17 -51.14 63.92 -15.56
C CYS A 17 -50.41 62.90 -14.67
N GLU A 18 -50.94 61.68 -14.57
CA GLU A 18 -50.15 60.51 -14.08
C GLU A 18 -49.12 60.18 -15.12
N THR A 19 -47.86 60.51 -14.87
CA THR A 19 -46.71 59.91 -15.56
C THR A 19 -46.66 58.41 -15.13
N PRO A 20 -46.63 57.45 -16.10
CA PRO A 20 -46.46 56.05 -15.77
C PRO A 20 -45.16 55.87 -15.02
N PRO A 21 -45.14 55.02 -13.94
CA PRO A 21 -43.90 54.77 -13.24
C PRO A 21 -42.85 54.19 -14.22
N PRO A 22 -41.58 54.56 -14.08
CA PRO A 22 -40.56 54.01 -14.94
C PRO A 22 -40.60 52.49 -14.83
N GLU A 23 -40.70 51.79 -15.95
CA GLU A 23 -40.47 50.38 -16.00
C GLU A 23 -39.05 50.14 -15.44
N VAL A 24 -38.94 49.76 -14.19
CA VAL A 24 -37.69 49.23 -13.64
C VAL A 24 -37.50 47.89 -14.30
N ASN A 25 -36.76 47.89 -15.39
CA ASN A 25 -36.28 46.69 -16.01
C ASN A 25 -35.23 46.10 -15.11
N THR A 26 -35.67 45.46 -13.99
CA THR A 26 -34.81 44.71 -13.10
C THR A 26 -34.49 43.37 -13.81
N ASP A 27 -33.62 43.45 -14.80
CA ASP A 27 -32.88 42.27 -15.24
C ASP A 27 -31.92 41.94 -14.08
N ILE A 28 -32.46 41.26 -13.07
CA ILE A 28 -31.67 40.78 -11.93
C ILE A 28 -30.77 39.69 -12.47
N GLN A 29 -29.55 40.10 -12.84
CA GLN A 29 -28.52 39.14 -13.24
C GLN A 29 -28.04 38.40 -12.00
N THR A 30 -28.06 37.08 -12.08
CA THR A 30 -27.56 36.25 -10.97
C THR A 30 -26.03 36.17 -11.04
N PRO A 31 -25.32 36.56 -9.99
CA PRO A 31 -23.85 36.44 -9.99
C PRO A 31 -23.45 34.96 -9.96
N VAL A 32 -22.55 34.56 -10.87
CA VAL A 32 -22.09 33.19 -11.00
C VAL A 32 -20.56 33.13 -11.19
N THR A 33 -19.92 32.08 -10.72
CA THR A 33 -18.55 31.75 -11.07
C THR A 33 -18.53 30.65 -12.14
N VAL A 34 -17.51 30.66 -12.99
CA VAL A 34 -17.39 29.69 -14.08
C VAL A 34 -15.97 29.12 -14.16
N ILE A 35 -15.86 27.92 -14.67
CA ILE A 35 -14.59 27.29 -15.10
C ILE A 35 -14.67 26.90 -16.55
N ASP A 36 -13.57 27.01 -17.29
CA ASP A 36 -13.45 26.49 -18.65
C ASP A 36 -13.16 24.99 -18.59
N LEU A 37 -13.96 24.18 -19.27
CA LEU A 37 -13.78 22.74 -19.32
C LEU A 37 -12.56 22.39 -20.16
N LYS A 38 -11.60 21.70 -19.54
CA LYS A 38 -10.41 21.17 -20.19
C LYS A 38 -10.39 19.65 -20.10
N PRO A 39 -9.66 18.98 -21.01
CA PRO A 39 -9.42 17.54 -20.87
C PRO A 39 -8.75 17.25 -19.53
N ASP A 40 -9.30 16.31 -18.79
CA ASP A 40 -8.77 15.87 -17.50
C ASP A 40 -8.92 14.34 -17.34
N GLY A 41 -8.19 13.76 -16.39
CA GLY A 41 -8.25 12.35 -16.12
C GLY A 41 -9.24 12.01 -15.00
N ILE A 42 -9.94 10.88 -15.14
CA ILE A 42 -10.77 10.33 -14.08
C ILE A 42 -10.43 8.88 -13.81
N GLN A 43 -10.49 8.49 -12.53
CA GLN A 43 -10.29 7.12 -12.09
C GLN A 43 -11.48 6.69 -11.24
N ARG A 44 -12.04 5.52 -11.56
CA ARG A 44 -12.98 4.82 -10.69
C ARG A 44 -12.19 3.88 -9.80
N PHE A 45 -12.34 4.00 -8.50
CA PHE A 45 -11.62 3.20 -7.54
C PHE A 45 -12.54 2.66 -6.44
N ILE A 46 -12.11 1.57 -5.82
CA ILE A 46 -12.72 1.00 -4.63
C ILE A 46 -11.82 1.33 -3.46
N SER A 47 -12.37 2.06 -2.48
CA SER A 47 -11.66 2.35 -1.23
C SER A 47 -11.87 1.25 -0.22
N THR A 48 -10.79 0.79 0.38
CA THR A 48 -10.78 -0.16 1.49
C THR A 48 -9.68 0.20 2.47
N THR A 49 -9.67 -0.41 3.63
CA THR A 49 -8.66 -0.18 4.67
C THR A 49 -8.17 -1.51 5.21
N GLY A 50 -6.99 -1.52 5.75
CA GLY A 50 -6.42 -2.71 6.39
C GLY A 50 -5.08 -2.44 7.06
N THR A 51 -4.53 -3.47 7.66
CA THR A 51 -3.22 -3.43 8.31
C THR A 51 -2.17 -4.02 7.39
N VAL A 52 -1.01 -3.38 7.33
CA VAL A 52 0.12 -3.89 6.55
C VAL A 52 0.97 -4.83 7.40
N TYR A 53 1.50 -5.87 6.78
CA TYR A 53 2.37 -6.86 7.39
C TYR A 53 3.57 -7.18 6.49
N PRO A 54 4.68 -7.69 7.06
CA PRO A 54 5.89 -7.94 6.30
C PRO A 54 5.70 -9.16 5.39
N THR A 55 6.47 -9.23 4.31
CA THR A 55 6.50 -10.41 3.44
C THR A 55 7.19 -11.61 4.10
N GLN A 56 8.15 -11.35 4.96
CA GLN A 56 8.86 -12.38 5.71
C GLN A 56 9.10 -11.90 7.14
N GLU A 57 8.76 -12.76 8.10
CA GLU A 57 9.12 -12.57 9.50
C GLU A 57 9.48 -13.91 10.16
N VAL A 58 10.38 -13.85 11.11
CA VAL A 58 10.77 -15.03 11.88
C VAL A 58 11.28 -14.64 13.26
N PHE A 59 10.87 -15.39 14.28
CA PHE A 59 11.56 -15.46 15.55
C PHE A 59 12.64 -16.53 15.48
N LEU A 60 13.90 -16.13 15.60
CA LEU A 60 15.01 -17.07 15.71
C LEU A 60 15.06 -17.62 17.11
N LYS A 61 15.12 -18.95 17.19
CA LYS A 61 15.21 -19.69 18.46
C LYS A 61 16.59 -20.29 18.59
N SER A 62 17.08 -20.32 19.81
CA SER A 62 18.30 -21.07 20.15
C SER A 62 18.06 -22.56 19.92
N GLN A 63 18.98 -23.24 19.22
CA GLN A 63 18.92 -24.70 19.04
C GLN A 63 19.63 -25.44 20.20
N LEU A 64 20.47 -24.75 20.96
CA LEU A 64 21.29 -25.28 22.05
C LEU A 64 21.19 -24.35 23.25
N ALA A 65 21.45 -24.89 24.43
CA ALA A 65 21.72 -24.07 25.59
C ALA A 65 23.14 -23.51 25.53
N GLY A 66 23.39 -22.34 26.10
CA GLY A 66 24.72 -21.73 26.13
C GLY A 66 24.71 -20.30 26.62
N GLU A 67 25.90 -19.72 26.81
CA GLU A 67 26.03 -18.32 27.17
C GLU A 67 25.81 -17.42 25.95
N TYR A 68 24.91 -16.47 26.10
CA TYR A 68 24.52 -15.52 25.05
C TYR A 68 25.61 -14.48 24.80
N GLN A 69 26.11 -14.42 23.56
CA GLN A 69 27.09 -13.42 23.11
C GLN A 69 26.59 -12.70 21.87
N LEU A 70 26.14 -11.47 22.04
CA LEU A 70 25.69 -10.62 20.95
C LEU A 70 26.89 -10.17 20.09
N GLN A 71 26.83 -10.42 18.79
CA GLN A 71 27.90 -10.12 17.85
C GLN A 71 27.93 -8.64 17.48
N LYS A 72 29.04 -8.21 16.88
CA LYS A 72 29.18 -6.85 16.37
C LYS A 72 28.58 -6.75 14.95
N ASN A 73 27.84 -5.67 14.71
CA ASN A 73 27.36 -5.32 13.39
C ASN A 73 28.56 -4.83 12.55
N PRO A 74 28.92 -5.50 11.44
CA PRO A 74 30.06 -5.12 10.61
C PRO A 74 29.98 -3.71 10.02
N LYS A 75 28.76 -3.17 9.83
CA LYS A 75 28.59 -1.82 9.30
C LYS A 75 28.88 -0.73 10.33
N THR A 76 28.55 -0.95 11.59
CA THR A 76 28.64 0.07 12.65
C THR A 76 29.78 -0.16 13.63
N GLY A 77 30.36 -1.39 13.66
CA GLY A 77 31.39 -1.80 14.63
C GLY A 77 30.85 -1.99 16.07
N ARG A 78 29.60 -1.66 16.35
CA ARG A 78 28.91 -1.83 17.64
C ARG A 78 28.20 -3.18 17.70
N LYS A 79 27.82 -3.62 18.90
CA LYS A 79 26.89 -4.73 19.05
C LYS A 79 25.57 -4.42 18.32
N PHE A 80 24.92 -5.45 17.79
CA PHE A 80 23.62 -5.29 17.16
C PHE A 80 22.60 -4.64 18.10
N THR A 81 21.74 -3.79 17.52
CA THR A 81 20.65 -3.10 18.21
C THR A 81 19.37 -3.21 17.40
N LEU A 82 18.23 -2.92 18.03
CA LEU A 82 16.94 -2.81 17.32
C LEU A 82 17.04 -1.78 16.20
N GLY A 83 16.46 -2.11 15.04
CA GLY A 83 16.52 -1.29 13.83
C GLY A 83 17.74 -1.58 12.95
N ASP A 84 18.72 -2.35 13.41
CA ASP A 84 19.87 -2.72 12.58
C ASP A 84 19.48 -3.65 11.43
N GLN A 85 19.99 -3.37 10.25
CA GLN A 85 19.85 -4.23 9.08
C GLN A 85 20.82 -5.41 9.15
N VAL A 86 20.32 -6.59 8.85
CA VAL A 86 21.10 -7.83 8.74
C VAL A 86 20.99 -8.41 7.34
N ARG A 87 22.02 -9.14 6.92
CA ARG A 87 22.06 -9.88 5.65
C ARG A 87 21.83 -11.36 5.90
N LYS A 88 21.26 -12.05 4.91
CA LYS A 88 21.16 -13.53 4.93
C LYS A 88 22.51 -14.17 5.28
N GLY A 89 22.52 -15.13 6.23
CA GLY A 89 23.70 -15.83 6.70
C GLY A 89 24.55 -15.08 7.73
N GLN A 90 24.22 -13.82 8.05
CA GLN A 90 24.96 -13.04 9.04
C GLN A 90 24.72 -13.57 10.44
N VAL A 91 25.80 -13.80 11.20
CA VAL A 91 25.73 -14.21 12.61
C VAL A 91 25.35 -13.00 13.45
N ILE A 92 24.26 -13.13 14.20
CA ILE A 92 23.75 -12.09 15.11
C ILE A 92 24.15 -12.40 16.55
N ILE A 93 24.00 -13.66 16.94
CA ILE A 93 24.28 -14.15 18.26
C ILE A 93 25.15 -15.38 18.14
N ARG A 94 26.15 -15.50 19.00
CA ARG A 94 26.90 -16.72 19.21
C ARG A 94 26.61 -17.23 20.61
N LEU A 95 26.33 -18.51 20.73
CA LEU A 95 26.28 -19.20 22.01
C LEU A 95 27.67 -19.71 22.35
N GLU A 96 28.09 -19.57 23.59
CA GLU A 96 29.36 -20.11 24.09
C GLU A 96 29.06 -21.23 25.09
N ASP A 97 29.57 -22.41 24.80
CA ASP A 97 29.56 -23.57 25.68
C ASP A 97 30.81 -24.41 25.43
N LYS A 98 31.81 -24.25 26.31
CA LYS A 98 33.11 -24.91 26.16
C LYS A 98 33.04 -26.44 26.32
N GLU A 99 32.11 -26.94 27.11
CA GLU A 99 31.94 -28.40 27.24
C GLU A 99 31.38 -29.00 25.98
N TYR A 100 30.38 -28.33 25.37
CA TYR A 100 29.83 -28.71 24.09
C TYR A 100 30.87 -28.62 22.98
N GLU A 101 31.61 -27.52 22.84
CA GLU A 101 32.69 -27.35 21.87
C GLU A 101 33.75 -28.45 21.99
N ASN A 102 34.21 -28.75 23.19
CA ASN A 102 35.20 -29.83 23.47
C ASN A 102 34.60 -31.22 23.14
N GLY A 103 33.35 -31.44 23.43
CA GLY A 103 32.65 -32.71 23.16
C GLY A 103 32.56 -33.05 21.67
N ILE A 104 32.57 -32.04 20.80
CA ILE A 104 32.56 -32.18 19.33
C ILE A 104 33.89 -32.74 18.81
N GLN A 105 35.01 -32.52 19.52
CA GLN A 105 36.36 -33.00 19.17
C GLN A 105 36.79 -32.64 17.76
N LEU A 106 36.52 -31.40 17.31
CA LEU A 106 36.77 -30.96 15.92
C LEU A 106 38.17 -31.20 15.41
N GLU A 107 39.21 -30.89 16.22
CA GLU A 107 40.62 -31.08 15.83
C GLU A 107 40.96 -32.55 15.65
N SER A 108 40.47 -33.43 16.52
CA SER A 108 40.67 -34.88 16.39
C SER A 108 40.08 -35.41 15.07
N LYS A 109 38.88 -34.95 14.70
CA LYS A 109 38.21 -35.33 13.45
C LYS A 109 38.92 -34.80 12.20
N LYS A 110 39.49 -33.57 12.26
CA LYS A 110 40.34 -33.03 11.19
C LYS A 110 41.61 -33.88 10.99
N LEU A 111 42.25 -34.28 12.06
CA LEU A 111 43.44 -35.14 12.02
C LEU A 111 43.10 -36.53 11.48
N SER A 112 41.97 -37.12 11.91
CA SER A 112 41.48 -38.39 11.42
C SER A 112 41.21 -38.36 9.91
N LEU A 113 40.55 -37.32 9.41
CA LEU A 113 40.32 -37.13 7.97
C LEU A 113 41.65 -37.02 7.21
N ALA A 114 42.61 -36.23 7.71
CA ALA A 114 43.92 -36.09 7.04
C ALA A 114 44.69 -37.40 7.02
N SER A 115 44.59 -38.22 8.05
CA SER A 115 45.22 -39.54 8.13
C SER A 115 44.58 -40.57 7.17
N SER A 116 43.27 -40.67 7.21
CA SER A 116 42.49 -41.60 6.36
C SER A 116 42.67 -41.24 4.87
N LYS A 117 42.71 -39.96 4.53
CA LYS A 117 43.00 -39.52 3.18
C LYS A 117 44.36 -39.94 2.69
N ARG A 118 45.43 -39.74 3.51
CA ARG A 118 46.77 -40.21 3.15
C ARG A 118 46.80 -41.73 2.97
N ASN A 119 46.12 -42.51 3.81
CA ASN A 119 46.04 -43.93 3.69
C ASN A 119 45.34 -44.34 2.36
N PHE A 120 44.20 -43.74 2.07
CA PHE A 120 43.45 -43.99 0.81
C PHE A 120 44.34 -43.69 -0.42
N ASP A 121 44.99 -42.49 -0.44
CA ASP A 121 45.84 -42.09 -1.56
C ASP A 121 47.02 -43.10 -1.75
N LYS A 122 47.62 -43.59 -0.63
CA LYS A 122 48.65 -44.63 -0.64
C LYS A 122 48.13 -45.96 -1.20
N GLN A 123 46.97 -46.46 -0.70
CA GLN A 123 46.39 -47.69 -1.16
C GLN A 123 45.99 -47.63 -2.65
N LYS A 124 45.49 -46.49 -3.08
CA LYS A 124 45.15 -46.23 -4.48
C LYS A 124 46.40 -46.35 -5.38
N SER A 125 47.51 -45.68 -5.01
CA SER A 125 48.77 -45.77 -5.75
C SER A 125 49.36 -47.18 -5.78
N LEU A 126 49.22 -47.95 -4.67
CA LEU A 126 49.69 -49.33 -4.60
C LEU A 126 48.82 -50.28 -5.47
N TYR A 127 47.47 -50.05 -5.48
CA TYR A 127 46.54 -50.82 -6.30
C TYR A 127 46.82 -50.63 -7.79
N GLU A 128 47.06 -49.41 -8.24
CA GLU A 128 47.44 -49.08 -9.61
C GLU A 128 48.74 -49.79 -10.06
N LYS A 129 49.65 -50.13 -9.08
CA LYS A 129 50.89 -50.89 -9.30
C LYS A 129 50.75 -52.38 -9.02
N GLY A 130 49.56 -52.87 -8.74
CA GLY A 130 49.29 -54.30 -8.43
C GLY A 130 49.79 -54.75 -7.04
N GLY A 131 50.10 -53.84 -6.11
CA GLY A 131 50.69 -54.13 -4.82
C GLY A 131 49.67 -54.40 -3.67
N VAL A 132 48.38 -54.17 -3.89
CA VAL A 132 47.31 -54.41 -2.90
C VAL A 132 46.06 -54.89 -3.61
N THR A 133 45.10 -55.48 -2.86
CA THR A 133 43.85 -55.97 -3.38
C THR A 133 42.81 -54.85 -3.55
N LEU A 134 41.77 -55.07 -4.35
CA LEU A 134 40.62 -54.14 -4.47
C LEU A 134 39.91 -53.97 -3.13
N ASN A 135 39.88 -55.01 -2.30
CA ASN A 135 39.29 -54.95 -0.97
C ASN A 135 40.05 -53.99 -0.04
N ASP A 136 41.39 -54.01 -0.09
CA ASP A 136 42.23 -53.10 0.70
C ASP A 136 42.02 -51.67 0.27
N LEU A 137 41.93 -51.40 -1.03
CA LEU A 137 41.62 -50.08 -1.57
C LEU A 137 40.19 -49.61 -1.11
N LYS A 138 39.18 -50.47 -1.24
CA LYS A 138 37.82 -50.19 -0.84
C LYS A 138 37.67 -49.94 0.66
N SER A 139 38.41 -50.69 1.49
CA SER A 139 38.43 -50.48 2.95
C SER A 139 39.00 -49.09 3.30
N ALA A 140 40.13 -48.71 2.66
CA ALA A 140 40.68 -47.40 2.86
C ALA A 140 39.79 -46.26 2.34
N GLU A 141 39.04 -46.45 1.25
CA GLU A 141 38.07 -45.53 0.72
C GLU A 141 36.93 -45.30 1.73
N ILE A 142 36.37 -46.38 2.31
CA ILE A 142 35.32 -46.35 3.32
C ILE A 142 35.81 -45.57 4.55
N GLU A 143 37.00 -45.84 5.05
CA GLU A 143 37.58 -45.10 6.19
C GLU A 143 37.69 -43.60 5.92
N TYR A 144 38.14 -43.24 4.72
CA TYR A 144 38.25 -41.83 4.31
C TYR A 144 36.89 -41.15 4.25
N VAL A 145 35.89 -41.78 3.61
CA VAL A 145 34.51 -41.26 3.53
C VAL A 145 33.87 -41.11 4.91
N ASN A 146 34.06 -42.12 5.79
CA ASN A 146 33.53 -42.07 7.16
C ASN A 146 34.16 -40.88 7.97
N ALA A 147 35.47 -40.66 7.82
CA ALA A 147 36.15 -39.55 8.46
C ALA A 147 35.68 -38.17 7.90
N GLN A 148 35.36 -38.12 6.61
CA GLN A 148 34.79 -36.92 5.99
C GLN A 148 33.40 -36.58 6.58
N TYR A 149 32.50 -37.56 6.64
CA TYR A 149 31.19 -37.36 7.28
C TYR A 149 31.28 -37.03 8.76
N ALA A 150 32.24 -37.62 9.50
CA ALA A 150 32.47 -37.31 10.89
C ALA A 150 32.89 -35.83 11.10
N LEU A 151 33.74 -35.28 10.22
CA LEU A 151 34.13 -33.87 10.26
C LEU A 151 32.97 -32.95 9.86
N GLU A 152 32.21 -33.30 8.82
CA GLU A 152 31.03 -32.55 8.39
C GLU A 152 30.00 -32.45 9.49
N SER A 153 29.68 -33.58 10.16
CA SER A 153 28.76 -33.60 11.31
C SER A 153 29.24 -32.70 12.44
N ALA A 154 30.55 -32.68 12.71
CA ALA A 154 31.14 -31.79 13.74
C ALA A 154 30.97 -30.32 13.36
N ASN A 155 31.17 -29.95 12.10
CA ASN A 155 30.95 -28.58 11.64
C ASN A 155 29.49 -28.15 11.76
N ILE A 156 28.54 -29.05 11.39
CA ILE A 156 27.11 -28.79 11.54
C ILE A 156 26.73 -28.57 13.03
N GLN A 157 27.33 -29.33 13.94
CA GLN A 157 27.11 -29.17 15.38
C GLN A 157 27.61 -27.81 15.87
N LEU A 158 28.80 -27.35 15.44
CA LEU A 158 29.35 -26.03 15.78
C LEU A 158 28.52 -24.89 15.17
N GLU A 159 28.00 -25.08 13.94
CA GLU A 159 27.15 -24.09 13.28
C GLU A 159 25.88 -23.80 14.07
N LYS A 160 25.33 -24.78 14.82
CA LYS A 160 24.14 -24.59 15.67
C LYS A 160 24.37 -23.60 16.83
N MET A 161 25.63 -23.34 17.19
CA MET A 161 26.00 -22.31 18.16
C MET A 161 25.89 -20.90 17.60
N ASN A 162 25.83 -20.75 16.28
CA ASN A 162 25.71 -19.47 15.61
C ASN A 162 24.28 -19.22 15.15
N ILE A 163 23.61 -18.25 15.74
CA ILE A 163 22.26 -17.86 15.33
C ILE A 163 22.42 -16.85 14.20
N LYS A 164 22.04 -17.30 12.99
CA LYS A 164 22.21 -16.57 11.74
C LYS A 164 20.88 -16.09 11.19
N ALA A 165 20.87 -14.93 10.51
CA ALA A 165 19.73 -14.44 9.79
C ALA A 165 19.39 -15.37 8.60
N PRO A 166 18.18 -15.93 8.48
CA PRO A 166 17.80 -16.79 7.36
C PRO A 166 17.54 -16.02 6.06
N PHE A 167 17.20 -14.74 6.18
CA PHE A 167 17.01 -13.79 5.08
C PHE A 167 17.53 -12.41 5.49
N SER A 168 17.65 -11.50 4.53
CA SER A 168 18.04 -10.12 4.79
C SER A 168 16.82 -9.34 5.30
N GLY A 169 16.99 -8.54 6.36
CA GLY A 169 15.88 -7.80 6.97
C GLY A 169 16.37 -6.89 8.09
N VAL A 170 15.47 -6.51 8.97
CA VAL A 170 15.71 -5.62 10.10
C VAL A 170 15.41 -6.33 11.40
N LEU A 171 16.23 -6.08 12.42
CA LEU A 171 16.02 -6.58 13.77
C LEU A 171 14.90 -5.75 14.44
N VAL A 172 13.76 -6.38 14.70
CA VAL A 172 12.58 -5.66 15.21
C VAL A 172 12.28 -5.97 16.68
N GLU A 173 12.79 -7.10 17.16
CA GLU A 173 12.61 -7.49 18.56
C GLU A 173 13.84 -8.26 19.04
N MET A 174 14.36 -7.87 20.18
CA MET A 174 15.48 -8.51 20.85
C MET A 174 15.17 -8.54 22.33
N PRO A 175 14.90 -9.71 22.91
CA PRO A 175 14.84 -9.85 24.38
C PRO A 175 16.15 -9.37 24.99
N PHE A 176 16.06 -8.64 26.11
CA PHE A 176 17.24 -8.12 26.79
C PHE A 176 17.97 -9.25 27.51
N PHE A 177 18.87 -9.91 26.81
CA PHE A 177 19.81 -10.81 27.43
C PHE A 177 21.12 -10.08 27.71
N THR A 178 21.57 -10.15 28.94
CA THR A 178 22.92 -9.69 29.31
C THR A 178 23.94 -10.66 28.73
N SER A 179 25.01 -10.16 28.07
CA SER A 179 26.10 -11.01 27.58
C SER A 179 26.66 -11.89 28.69
N GLY A 180 26.87 -13.17 28.42
CA GLY A 180 27.32 -14.17 29.40
C GLY A 180 26.20 -14.83 30.22
N VAL A 181 24.93 -14.43 30.02
CA VAL A 181 23.81 -15.15 30.62
C VAL A 181 23.54 -16.42 29.83
N LYS A 182 23.39 -17.55 30.57
CA LYS A 182 23.01 -18.83 29.96
C LYS A 182 21.55 -18.81 29.56
N ILE A 183 21.26 -19.15 28.31
CA ILE A 183 19.92 -19.34 27.78
C ILE A 183 19.67 -20.81 27.47
N GLU A 184 18.41 -21.22 27.54
CA GLU A 184 18.00 -22.58 27.28
C GLU A 184 17.74 -22.81 25.78
N SER A 185 17.83 -24.08 25.35
CA SER A 185 17.40 -24.48 24.01
C SER A 185 15.92 -24.17 23.80
N GLY A 186 15.58 -23.66 22.60
CA GLY A 186 14.21 -23.24 22.25
C GLY A 186 13.88 -21.79 22.62
N SER A 187 14.75 -21.08 23.37
CA SER A 187 14.52 -19.67 23.70
C SER A 187 14.48 -18.78 22.46
N GLU A 188 13.47 -17.90 22.39
CA GLU A 188 13.39 -16.85 21.36
C GLU A 188 14.41 -15.76 21.64
N VAL A 189 15.27 -15.49 20.68
CA VAL A 189 16.44 -14.61 20.89
C VAL A 189 16.43 -13.35 20.06
N VAL A 190 15.80 -13.39 18.88
CA VAL A 190 15.67 -12.22 18.01
C VAL A 190 14.58 -12.41 16.96
N LYS A 191 13.81 -11.35 16.69
CA LYS A 191 12.85 -11.30 15.60
C LYS A 191 13.41 -10.48 14.45
N ILE A 192 13.34 -11.04 13.24
CA ILE A 192 13.75 -10.39 12.00
C ILE A 192 12.53 -10.25 11.11
N MET A 193 12.39 -9.09 10.47
CA MET A 193 11.36 -8.82 9.47
C MET A 193 11.98 -8.24 8.20
N ASP A 194 11.49 -8.69 7.05
CA ASP A 194 11.69 -7.99 5.78
C ASP A 194 10.40 -7.24 5.44
N TYR A 195 10.48 -5.92 5.47
CA TYR A 195 9.38 -5.02 5.13
C TYR A 195 9.74 -4.03 4.02
N SER A 196 10.72 -4.39 3.19
CA SER A 196 11.01 -3.69 1.94
C SER A 196 9.86 -3.78 0.95
N VAL A 197 9.11 -4.89 1.04
CA VAL A 197 7.80 -5.09 0.43
C VAL A 197 6.84 -5.50 1.54
N LEU A 198 5.72 -4.83 1.62
CA LEU A 198 4.65 -5.13 2.57
C LEU A 198 3.47 -5.80 1.87
N GLN A 199 2.70 -6.52 2.62
CA GLN A 199 1.43 -7.09 2.18
C GLN A 199 0.28 -6.48 2.98
N MET A 200 -0.89 -6.45 2.37
CA MET A 200 -2.14 -6.00 2.99
C MET A 200 -3.28 -6.87 2.51
N ASP A 201 -3.97 -7.48 3.44
CA ASP A 201 -5.22 -8.18 3.15
C ASP A 201 -6.38 -7.19 3.15
N VAL A 202 -7.18 -7.24 2.11
CA VAL A 202 -8.38 -6.41 1.99
C VAL A 202 -9.61 -7.28 1.74
N GLN A 203 -10.73 -6.86 2.32
CA GLN A 203 -12.03 -7.45 2.06
C GLN A 203 -12.80 -6.60 1.08
N LEU A 204 -13.24 -7.18 -0.02
CA LEU A 204 -13.97 -6.52 -1.09
C LEU A 204 -15.36 -7.14 -1.24
N PRO A 205 -16.42 -6.34 -1.44
CA PRO A 205 -17.77 -6.85 -1.66
C PRO A 205 -17.87 -7.76 -2.89
N GLU A 206 -18.68 -8.80 -2.82
CA GLU A 206 -18.90 -9.82 -3.88
C GLU A 206 -19.18 -9.20 -5.27
N LYS A 207 -19.90 -8.09 -5.33
CA LYS A 207 -20.22 -7.39 -6.58
C LYS A 207 -19.00 -6.99 -7.41
N HIS A 208 -17.83 -6.89 -6.79
CA HIS A 208 -16.54 -6.52 -7.42
C HIS A 208 -15.69 -7.72 -7.82
N LEU A 209 -16.14 -8.95 -7.57
CA LEU A 209 -15.34 -10.17 -7.79
C LEU A 209 -14.89 -10.32 -9.25
N LEU A 210 -15.82 -10.11 -10.19
CA LEU A 210 -15.53 -10.32 -11.63
C LEU A 210 -14.58 -9.26 -12.20
N GLU A 211 -14.57 -8.08 -11.63
CA GLU A 211 -13.71 -6.97 -12.09
C GLU A 211 -12.35 -6.95 -11.36
N THR A 212 -12.25 -7.55 -10.15
CA THR A 212 -10.99 -7.59 -9.40
C THR A 212 -10.09 -8.72 -9.89
N LYS A 213 -8.91 -8.35 -10.42
CA LYS A 213 -7.92 -9.30 -10.96
C LYS A 213 -6.53 -8.99 -10.42
N PRO A 214 -5.64 -9.98 -10.34
CA PRO A 214 -4.22 -9.72 -10.09
C PRO A 214 -3.67 -8.73 -11.13
N GLY A 215 -2.80 -7.83 -10.67
CA GLY A 215 -2.21 -6.76 -11.48
C GLY A 215 -2.91 -5.40 -11.38
N ILE A 216 -4.09 -5.31 -10.77
CA ILE A 216 -4.76 -4.02 -10.52
C ILE A 216 -3.86 -3.14 -9.65
N GLU A 217 -3.62 -1.93 -10.12
CA GLU A 217 -2.88 -0.90 -9.40
C GLU A 217 -3.73 -0.30 -8.27
N SER A 218 -3.07 0.01 -7.18
CA SER A 218 -3.72 0.59 -6.00
C SER A 218 -2.85 1.69 -5.42
N ARG A 219 -3.49 2.71 -4.87
CA ARG A 219 -2.82 3.78 -4.12
C ARG A 219 -3.00 3.51 -2.64
N ILE A 220 -1.89 3.58 -1.91
CA ILE A 220 -1.88 3.42 -0.45
C ILE A 220 -1.61 4.77 0.18
N THR A 221 -2.47 5.15 1.10
CA THR A 221 -2.35 6.37 1.88
C THR A 221 -2.46 6.07 3.37
N ASN A 222 -1.75 6.87 4.18
CA ASN A 222 -1.80 6.79 5.64
C ASN A 222 -1.76 8.21 6.21
N TYR A 223 -2.42 8.43 7.34
CA TYR A 223 -2.47 9.74 8.00
C TYR A 223 -1.08 10.24 8.45
N THR A 224 -0.13 9.34 8.67
CA THR A 224 1.25 9.67 9.07
C THR A 224 2.09 10.13 7.86
N ILE A 225 1.74 9.64 6.65
CA ILE A 225 2.46 9.90 5.39
C ILE A 225 1.55 10.81 4.56
N LYS A 226 1.42 12.08 4.98
CA LYS A 226 0.40 13.00 4.45
C LYS A 226 0.61 13.39 2.98
N GLU A 227 1.84 13.36 2.47
CA GLU A 227 2.19 13.84 1.12
C GLU A 227 2.64 12.72 0.18
N ASP A 228 2.98 11.55 0.72
CA ASP A 228 3.47 10.43 -0.06
C ASP A 228 2.37 9.38 -0.29
N THR A 229 2.12 9.10 -1.55
CA THR A 229 1.26 8.00 -1.96
C THR A 229 2.13 6.85 -2.42
N LEU A 230 2.04 5.70 -1.75
CA LEU A 230 2.74 4.49 -2.17
C LEU A 230 1.90 3.72 -3.18
N MET A 231 2.58 3.15 -4.17
CA MET A 231 1.93 2.29 -5.14
C MET A 231 1.92 0.85 -4.66
N ALA A 232 0.81 0.19 -4.91
CA ALA A 232 0.60 -1.22 -4.62
C ALA A 232 -0.06 -1.91 -5.80
N LYS A 233 -0.01 -3.24 -5.80
CA LYS A 233 -0.68 -4.07 -6.80
C LYS A 233 -1.41 -5.22 -6.13
N VAL A 234 -2.58 -5.54 -6.65
CA VAL A 234 -3.26 -6.79 -6.28
C VAL A 234 -2.43 -7.96 -6.80
N THR A 235 -2.00 -8.84 -5.89
CA THR A 235 -1.21 -10.03 -6.25
C THR A 235 -2.05 -11.29 -6.25
N GLN A 236 -3.02 -11.36 -5.35
CA GLN A 236 -3.88 -12.54 -5.20
C GLN A 236 -5.32 -12.12 -4.94
N VAL A 237 -6.25 -12.91 -5.45
CA VAL A 237 -7.69 -12.77 -5.22
C VAL A 237 -8.20 -14.15 -4.80
N SER A 238 -8.85 -14.21 -3.66
CA SER A 238 -9.45 -15.46 -3.17
C SER A 238 -10.59 -15.89 -4.09
N PRO A 239 -10.64 -17.16 -4.51
CA PRO A 239 -11.80 -17.68 -5.25
C PRO A 239 -13.01 -17.94 -4.36
N ALA A 240 -12.85 -17.90 -3.04
CA ALA A 240 -13.90 -18.14 -2.06
C ALA A 240 -14.51 -16.84 -1.55
N ILE A 241 -15.82 -16.85 -1.33
CA ILE A 241 -16.58 -15.76 -0.72
C ILE A 241 -16.91 -16.15 0.72
N THR A 242 -16.72 -15.22 1.64
CA THR A 242 -17.15 -15.38 3.03
C THR A 242 -18.66 -15.13 3.11
N GLU A 243 -19.43 -16.14 3.48
CA GLU A 243 -20.90 -16.09 3.49
C GLU A 243 -21.45 -15.03 4.44
N GLU A 244 -20.82 -14.86 5.60
CA GLU A 244 -21.26 -13.93 6.65
C GLU A 244 -21.18 -12.46 6.21
N THR A 245 -20.10 -12.09 5.52
CA THR A 245 -19.82 -10.70 5.10
C THR A 245 -20.14 -10.44 3.63
N ARG A 246 -20.42 -11.48 2.85
CA ARG A 246 -20.54 -11.44 1.38
C ARG A 246 -19.39 -10.68 0.73
N SER A 247 -18.18 -11.03 1.15
CA SER A 247 -16.94 -10.42 0.68
C SER A 247 -15.94 -11.50 0.30
N PHE A 248 -15.00 -11.14 -0.54
CA PHE A 248 -13.83 -11.95 -0.87
C PHE A 248 -12.55 -11.22 -0.47
N GLN A 249 -11.52 -12.00 -0.18
CA GLN A 249 -10.21 -11.46 0.18
C GLN A 249 -9.36 -11.21 -1.06
N ALA A 250 -8.68 -10.07 -1.10
CA ALA A 250 -7.60 -9.82 -2.03
C ALA A 250 -6.34 -9.41 -1.24
N VAL A 251 -5.18 -9.76 -1.78
CA VAL A 251 -3.87 -9.42 -1.20
C VAL A 251 -3.20 -8.38 -2.07
N LEU A 252 -2.84 -7.27 -1.48
CA LEU A 252 -2.05 -6.22 -2.11
C LEU A 252 -0.59 -6.36 -1.71
N SER A 253 0.32 -6.18 -2.66
CA SER A 253 1.75 -6.01 -2.44
C SER A 253 2.11 -4.54 -2.57
N ILE A 254 2.79 -3.99 -1.57
CA ILE A 254 3.12 -2.57 -1.44
C ILE A 254 4.64 -2.44 -1.46
N ASP A 255 5.18 -1.74 -2.44
CA ASP A 255 6.60 -1.42 -2.49
C ASP A 255 6.94 -0.36 -1.43
N ASN A 256 7.92 -0.68 -0.55
CA ASN A 256 8.29 0.15 0.59
C ASN A 256 9.82 0.33 0.70
N PRO A 257 10.49 0.82 -0.36
CA PRO A 257 11.96 0.88 -0.40
C PRO A 257 12.56 1.79 0.67
N ASP A 258 11.86 2.86 1.02
CA ASP A 258 12.32 3.84 2.01
C ASP A 258 11.90 3.50 3.45
N GLY A 259 11.17 2.40 3.63
CA GLY A 259 10.68 1.98 4.95
C GLY A 259 9.69 2.95 5.60
N LEU A 260 8.97 3.74 4.79
CA LEU A 260 7.99 4.72 5.25
C LEU A 260 6.83 4.06 6.00
N LEU A 261 6.32 2.95 5.48
CA LEU A 261 5.36 2.13 6.18
C LEU A 261 6.08 1.11 7.05
N ARG A 262 5.52 0.86 8.22
CA ARG A 262 5.99 -0.19 9.13
C ARG A 262 4.93 -1.26 9.31
N PRO A 263 5.34 -2.53 9.46
CA PRO A 263 4.40 -3.60 9.81
C PRO A 263 3.54 -3.22 11.02
N GLY A 264 2.24 -3.51 10.93
CA GLY A 264 1.25 -3.12 11.94
C GLY A 264 0.57 -1.78 11.71
N MET A 265 1.03 -0.94 10.76
CA MET A 265 0.34 0.29 10.42
C MET A 265 -0.99 0.02 9.72
N PHE A 266 -1.99 0.84 10.05
CA PHE A 266 -3.30 0.83 9.38
C PHE A 266 -3.27 1.83 8.22
N VAL A 267 -3.68 1.40 7.05
CA VAL A 267 -3.62 2.19 5.81
C VAL A 267 -4.94 2.12 5.05
N LYS A 268 -5.16 3.13 4.20
CA LYS A 268 -6.24 3.15 3.21
C LYS A 268 -5.67 2.74 1.86
N ALA A 269 -6.33 1.83 1.18
CA ALA A 269 -6.04 1.42 -0.19
C ALA A 269 -7.17 1.84 -1.13
N GLU A 270 -6.82 2.39 -2.28
CA GLU A 270 -7.73 2.72 -3.37
C GLU A 270 -7.35 1.90 -4.60
N LEU A 271 -8.11 0.82 -4.85
CA LEU A 271 -7.92 -0.05 -6.00
C LEU A 271 -8.47 0.63 -7.26
N ILE A 272 -7.62 0.90 -8.24
CA ILE A 272 -7.99 1.61 -9.48
C ILE A 272 -8.62 0.61 -10.44
N MET A 273 -9.96 0.61 -10.51
CA MET A 273 -10.71 -0.34 -11.32
C MET A 273 -10.76 0.05 -12.78
N GLU A 274 -10.85 1.35 -13.03
CA GLU A 274 -10.90 1.90 -14.38
C GLU A 274 -10.31 3.31 -14.40
N LYS A 275 -9.59 3.64 -15.47
CA LYS A 275 -8.92 4.93 -15.67
C LYS A 275 -9.14 5.42 -17.07
N LYS A 276 -9.44 6.71 -17.19
CA LYS A 276 -9.42 7.46 -18.45
C LYS A 276 -8.51 8.69 -18.27
N ASP A 277 -7.62 8.89 -19.21
CA ASP A 277 -6.61 9.96 -19.10
C ASP A 277 -7.05 11.29 -19.73
N SER A 278 -8.10 11.29 -20.59
CA SER A 278 -8.57 12.49 -21.27
C SER A 278 -10.07 12.39 -21.53
N THR A 279 -10.84 13.09 -20.71
CA THR A 279 -12.30 13.18 -20.85
C THR A 279 -12.79 14.49 -20.22
N ILE A 280 -14.07 14.79 -20.29
CA ILE A 280 -14.67 15.92 -19.58
C ILE A 280 -15.01 15.47 -18.17
N VAL A 281 -14.34 16.04 -17.18
CA VAL A 281 -14.50 15.72 -15.74
C VAL A 281 -15.07 16.94 -15.04
N ILE A 282 -16.14 16.73 -14.26
CA ILE A 282 -16.78 17.78 -13.48
C ILE A 282 -17.03 17.34 -12.03
N PRO A 283 -17.02 18.26 -11.05
CA PRO A 283 -17.41 17.95 -9.69
C PRO A 283 -18.87 17.46 -9.61
N LYS A 284 -19.12 16.39 -8.87
CA LYS A 284 -20.48 15.86 -8.66
C LYS A 284 -21.44 16.87 -8.07
N SER A 285 -20.93 17.78 -7.25
CA SER A 285 -21.71 18.84 -6.59
C SER A 285 -22.41 19.80 -7.57
N LEU A 286 -21.92 19.88 -8.84
CA LEU A 286 -22.49 20.75 -9.85
C LEU A 286 -23.65 20.12 -10.61
N VAL A 287 -23.89 18.84 -10.43
CA VAL A 287 -24.94 18.12 -11.15
C VAL A 287 -26.28 18.20 -10.40
N ILE A 288 -27.27 18.75 -11.08
CA ILE A 288 -28.62 18.86 -10.56
C ILE A 288 -29.48 17.72 -11.12
N GLN A 289 -30.13 16.99 -10.22
CA GLN A 289 -31.08 15.94 -10.63
C GLN A 289 -32.49 16.53 -10.85
N LYS A 290 -32.95 16.52 -12.10
CA LYS A 290 -34.32 16.90 -12.47
C LYS A 290 -35.14 15.66 -12.87
N GLY A 291 -35.74 15.03 -11.89
CA GLY A 291 -36.43 13.75 -12.09
C GLY A 291 -35.41 12.65 -12.47
N LYS A 292 -35.52 12.11 -13.68
CA LYS A 292 -34.59 11.08 -14.21
C LYS A 292 -33.45 11.67 -15.04
N ARG A 293 -33.25 12.98 -15.03
CA ARG A 293 -32.26 13.65 -15.87
C ARG A 293 -31.20 14.33 -15.02
N SER A 294 -29.95 14.13 -15.36
CA SER A 294 -28.82 14.88 -14.82
C SER A 294 -28.56 16.10 -15.69
N VAL A 295 -28.55 17.29 -15.09
CA VAL A 295 -28.33 18.54 -15.82
C VAL A 295 -27.27 19.38 -15.12
N VAL A 296 -26.58 20.21 -15.89
CA VAL A 296 -25.64 21.23 -15.41
C VAL A 296 -25.93 22.55 -16.12
N TYR A 297 -25.39 23.65 -15.64
CA TYR A 297 -25.49 24.95 -16.28
C TYR A 297 -24.16 25.40 -16.87
N ILE A 298 -24.20 25.87 -18.09
CA ILE A 298 -23.07 26.55 -18.75
C ILE A 298 -23.40 28.03 -18.99
N ALA A 299 -22.37 28.85 -19.00
CA ALA A 299 -22.49 30.27 -19.32
C ALA A 299 -22.26 30.48 -20.83
N GLU A 300 -23.30 30.90 -21.55
CA GLU A 300 -23.21 31.25 -22.94
C GLU A 300 -23.86 32.62 -23.21
N LYS A 301 -23.09 33.58 -23.78
CA LYS A 301 -23.56 34.92 -24.15
C LYS A 301 -24.34 35.66 -23.02
N GLY A 302 -23.87 35.55 -21.77
CA GLY A 302 -24.52 36.20 -20.62
C GLY A 302 -25.77 35.49 -20.12
N LEU A 303 -26.04 34.29 -20.56
CA LEU A 303 -27.17 33.46 -20.16
C LEU A 303 -26.69 32.13 -19.58
N ALA A 304 -27.43 31.62 -18.59
CA ALA A 304 -27.26 30.28 -18.05
C ALA A 304 -28.02 29.27 -18.93
N ILE A 305 -27.32 28.44 -19.64
CA ILE A 305 -27.93 27.41 -20.50
C ILE A 305 -27.89 26.07 -19.76
N GLU A 306 -29.08 25.49 -19.59
CA GLU A 306 -29.20 24.14 -19.02
C GLU A 306 -28.83 23.10 -20.06
N LYS A 307 -27.83 22.27 -19.73
CA LYS A 307 -27.35 21.16 -20.55
C LYS A 307 -27.67 19.83 -19.85
N ARG A 308 -28.36 18.95 -20.55
CA ARG A 308 -28.53 17.56 -20.12
C ARG A 308 -27.23 16.81 -20.39
N ILE A 309 -26.79 16.04 -19.40
CA ILE A 309 -25.55 15.26 -19.49
C ILE A 309 -25.83 13.75 -19.36
N THR A 310 -24.98 12.96 -20.03
CA THR A 310 -24.85 11.51 -19.83
C THR A 310 -23.59 11.27 -19.03
N ILE A 311 -23.75 10.61 -17.89
CA ILE A 311 -22.66 10.34 -16.94
C ILE A 311 -21.95 9.04 -17.33
N GLY A 312 -20.63 9.05 -17.31
CA GLY A 312 -19.76 7.90 -17.51
C GLY A 312 -19.15 7.39 -16.21
N LEU A 313 -17.81 7.37 -16.12
CA LEU A 313 -17.09 7.00 -14.91
C LEU A 313 -17.34 8.00 -13.79
N GLU A 314 -17.37 7.48 -12.57
CA GLU A 314 -17.51 8.33 -11.40
C GLU A 314 -16.65 7.84 -10.22
N ASN A 315 -16.20 8.79 -9.41
CA ASN A 315 -15.56 8.57 -8.13
C ASN A 315 -16.30 9.37 -7.04
N PRO A 316 -15.91 9.39 -5.77
CA PRO A 316 -16.60 10.12 -4.72
C PRO A 316 -16.80 11.61 -4.98
N GLU A 317 -15.89 12.28 -5.67
CA GLU A 317 -15.86 13.74 -5.84
C GLU A 317 -16.24 14.20 -7.26
N TYR A 318 -15.85 13.44 -8.28
CA TYR A 318 -15.96 13.81 -9.69
C TYR A 318 -16.73 12.79 -10.50
N LEU A 319 -17.22 13.21 -11.65
CA LEU A 319 -17.81 12.35 -12.66
C LEU A 319 -17.38 12.75 -14.06
N GLU A 320 -17.33 11.76 -14.95
CA GLU A 320 -17.13 11.91 -16.36
C GLU A 320 -18.43 12.29 -17.05
N VAL A 321 -18.35 13.19 -18.01
CA VAL A 321 -19.47 13.52 -18.91
C VAL A 321 -19.17 12.95 -20.30
N LEU A 322 -19.99 11.97 -20.71
CA LEU A 322 -19.91 11.34 -22.03
C LEU A 322 -20.53 12.17 -23.12
N GLU A 323 -21.68 12.81 -22.82
CA GLU A 323 -22.45 13.61 -23.76
C GLU A 323 -23.06 14.82 -23.06
N GLY A 324 -23.26 15.92 -23.82
CA GLY A 324 -23.98 17.10 -23.35
C GLY A 324 -23.09 18.29 -23.00
N LEU A 325 -21.77 18.11 -22.90
CA LEU A 325 -20.77 19.16 -22.75
C LEU A 325 -19.68 19.02 -23.81
N GLU A 326 -19.06 20.14 -24.15
CA GLU A 326 -17.92 20.20 -25.05
C GLU A 326 -16.71 20.82 -24.36
N PHE A 327 -15.50 20.53 -24.87
CA PHE A 327 -14.30 21.22 -24.40
C PHE A 327 -14.42 22.73 -24.68
N ASN A 328 -13.97 23.51 -23.70
CA ASN A 328 -14.08 24.97 -23.64
C ASN A 328 -15.50 25.52 -23.33
N ASP A 329 -16.51 24.66 -23.04
CA ASP A 329 -17.73 25.14 -22.42
C ASP A 329 -17.38 25.78 -21.06
N ARG A 330 -18.05 26.87 -20.73
CA ARG A 330 -17.88 27.59 -19.46
C ARG A 330 -18.87 27.06 -18.44
N LEU A 331 -18.46 26.08 -17.64
CA LEU A 331 -19.30 25.45 -16.62
C LEU A 331 -19.51 26.38 -15.43
N ILE A 332 -20.75 26.59 -15.02
CA ILE A 332 -21.09 27.40 -13.83
C ILE A 332 -20.82 26.56 -12.59
N THR A 333 -19.99 27.08 -11.68
CA THR A 333 -19.55 26.39 -10.46
C THR A 333 -20.19 26.90 -9.17
N SER A 334 -20.72 28.12 -9.18
CA SER A 334 -21.48 28.66 -8.03
C SER A 334 -22.64 29.55 -8.51
N GLY A 335 -23.65 29.74 -7.66
CA GLY A 335 -24.85 30.53 -7.97
C GLY A 335 -25.86 29.79 -8.85
N PHE A 336 -25.64 28.50 -9.13
CA PHE A 336 -26.51 27.71 -10.02
C PHE A 336 -27.78 27.19 -9.36
N GLU A 337 -27.91 27.23 -8.04
CA GLU A 337 -28.99 26.60 -7.27
C GLU A 337 -30.36 27.29 -7.55
N THR A 338 -30.30 28.58 -7.89
CA THR A 338 -31.50 29.40 -8.18
C THR A 338 -31.73 29.61 -9.65
N LEU A 339 -30.82 29.16 -10.51
CA LEU A 339 -30.87 29.39 -11.93
C LEU A 339 -32.02 28.64 -12.61
N ARG A 340 -32.60 29.30 -13.59
CA ARG A 340 -33.50 28.69 -14.58
C ARG A 340 -32.79 28.69 -15.94
N ASN A 341 -33.26 27.82 -16.81
CA ASN A 341 -32.76 27.82 -18.17
C ASN A 341 -32.97 29.19 -18.86
N ARG A 342 -31.89 29.74 -19.45
CA ARG A 342 -31.81 31.07 -20.03
C ARG A 342 -31.95 32.25 -19.04
N ALA A 343 -31.67 32.03 -17.79
CA ALA A 343 -31.57 33.15 -16.84
C ALA A 343 -30.37 34.05 -17.20
N ALA A 344 -30.56 35.38 -17.06
CA ALA A 344 -29.48 36.34 -17.21
C ALA A 344 -28.49 36.19 -16.04
N ILE A 345 -27.20 36.14 -16.36
CA ILE A 345 -26.11 35.94 -15.40
C ILE A 345 -25.06 37.02 -15.53
N ASP A 346 -24.44 37.36 -14.38
CA ASP A 346 -23.23 38.16 -14.30
C ASP A 346 -22.07 37.27 -13.84
N ILE A 347 -21.00 37.22 -14.62
CA ILE A 347 -19.86 36.36 -14.32
C ILE A 347 -18.90 37.11 -13.42
N ILE A 348 -18.86 36.71 -12.17
CA ILE A 348 -17.88 37.20 -11.19
C ILE A 348 -16.65 36.28 -11.18
N ARG A 349 -15.47 36.88 -11.01
CA ARG A 349 -14.19 36.15 -10.98
C ARG A 349 -13.85 35.68 -9.59
#